data_58ccb3d0dd0f3c25ad017a5122b66307
#
_entry.id   58ccb3d0dd0f3c25ad017a5122b66307
#
_cell.length_a   1.000
_cell.length_b   1.000
_cell.length_c   1.000
_cell.angle_alpha   90.00
_cell.angle_beta   90.00
_cell.angle_gamma   90.00
#
_symmetry.space_group_name_H-M   'P 1'
#
loop_
_entity.id
_entity.type
_entity.pdbx_description
1 polymer ?
#
loop_
_entity_poly.entity_id
_entity_poly.type
_entity_poly.pdbx_seq_one_letter_code
_entity_poly.pdbx_strand_id
1 'polypeptide(L)'
;MSFTQVVKKGIRAFSLETGVDPDKLSLHISEAPAGTRLHPPHTHAGLEGFCMLEGHGAVETAGGSQPIGPNECVVVDASRPHGLVNTGTMMMRYIVVIAK
;
A
#
# COMPACT_ATOMS: atom_id res chain seq x y z
N MET A 1 -14.05 3.52 -14.87
CA MET A 1 -13.78 2.56 -13.76
C MET A 1 -13.84 3.29 -12.43
N SER A 2 -14.36 2.64 -11.41
CA SER A 2 -14.50 3.25 -10.09
C SER A 2 -13.97 2.30 -9.02
N PHE A 3 -13.35 2.88 -7.99
CA PHE A 3 -12.98 2.13 -6.80
C PHE A 3 -14.24 1.87 -5.96
N THR A 4 -14.34 0.67 -5.40
CA THR A 4 -15.43 0.25 -4.54
C THR A 4 -14.91 0.01 -3.13
N GLN A 5 -15.58 0.57 -2.13
CA GLN A 5 -15.19 0.35 -0.74
C GLN A 5 -15.33 -1.12 -0.38
N VAL A 6 -14.30 -1.66 0.27
CA VAL A 6 -14.25 -3.04 0.73
C VAL A 6 -14.10 -3.08 2.25
N VAL A 7 -14.52 -4.18 2.86
CA VAL A 7 -14.36 -4.38 4.30
C VAL A 7 -12.94 -4.83 4.58
N LYS A 8 -12.22 -4.05 5.39
CA LYS A 8 -10.85 -4.36 5.80
C LYS A 8 -10.63 -3.88 7.22
N LYS A 9 -10.13 -4.77 8.09
CA LYS A 9 -10.00 -4.49 9.51
C LYS A 9 -9.01 -3.34 9.76
N GLY A 10 -9.44 -2.33 10.51
CA GLY A 10 -8.60 -1.25 10.99
C GLY A 10 -8.30 -0.14 10.02
N ILE A 11 -8.74 -0.25 8.76
CA ILE A 11 -8.50 0.78 7.75
C ILE A 11 -9.70 0.93 6.82
N ARG A 12 -9.83 2.11 6.20
CA ARG A 12 -10.73 2.30 5.07
C ARG A 12 -9.99 1.91 3.80
N ALA A 13 -10.58 1.03 3.02
CA ALA A 13 -9.97 0.53 1.81
C ALA A 13 -10.97 0.52 0.65
N PHE A 14 -10.44 0.78 -0.54
CA PHE A 14 -11.19 0.82 -1.78
C PHE A 14 -10.44 0.00 -2.82
N SER A 15 -11.14 -0.86 -3.52
CA SER A 15 -10.53 -1.74 -4.51
C SER A 15 -11.13 -1.48 -5.90
N LEU A 16 -10.31 -1.66 -6.93
CA LEU A 16 -10.77 -1.61 -8.31
C LEU A 16 -11.21 -3.03 -8.71
N GLU A 17 -12.53 -3.25 -8.64
CA GLU A 17 -13.11 -4.59 -8.80
C GLU A 17 -13.36 -4.96 -10.27
N THR A 18 -13.44 -3.97 -11.16
CA THR A 18 -13.74 -4.19 -12.57
C THR A 18 -12.77 -3.41 -13.44
N GLY A 19 -12.64 -3.82 -14.69
CA GLY A 19 -11.82 -3.12 -15.68
C GLY A 19 -10.36 -3.53 -15.70
N VAL A 20 -9.93 -4.40 -14.80
CA VAL A 20 -8.58 -4.95 -14.79
C VAL A 20 -8.64 -6.47 -14.63
N ASP A 21 -7.63 -7.14 -15.16
CA ASP A 21 -7.45 -8.57 -14.95
C ASP A 21 -6.74 -8.79 -13.62
N PRO A 22 -7.42 -9.39 -12.60
CA PRO A 22 -6.82 -9.56 -11.28
C PRO A 22 -5.62 -10.51 -11.26
N ASP A 23 -5.45 -11.32 -12.29
CA ASP A 23 -4.29 -12.19 -12.43
C ASP A 23 -3.04 -11.43 -12.87
N LYS A 24 -3.19 -10.19 -13.31
CA LYS A 24 -2.10 -9.35 -13.81
C LYS A 24 -1.87 -8.11 -12.96
N LEU A 25 -2.93 -7.50 -12.45
CA LEU A 25 -2.85 -6.22 -11.77
C LEU A 25 -3.90 -6.10 -10.69
N SER A 26 -3.50 -5.57 -9.53
CA SER A 26 -4.42 -5.12 -8.48
C SER A 26 -4.15 -3.68 -8.13
N LEU A 27 -5.21 -2.91 -7.88
CA LEU A 27 -5.15 -1.52 -7.51
C LEU A 27 -6.05 -1.29 -6.30
N HIS A 28 -5.49 -0.70 -5.24
CA HIS A 28 -6.22 -0.36 -4.03
C HIS A 28 -5.92 1.07 -3.59
N ILE A 29 -6.89 1.72 -2.97
CA ILE A 29 -6.66 2.92 -2.18
C ILE A 29 -6.92 2.53 -0.73
N SER A 30 -6.03 2.93 0.18
CA SER A 30 -6.17 2.64 1.60
C SER A 30 -5.94 3.90 2.42
N GLU A 31 -6.65 4.00 3.56
CA GLU A 31 -6.52 5.08 4.53
C GLU A 31 -6.19 4.45 5.88
N ALA A 32 -5.10 4.87 6.47
CA ALA A 32 -4.61 4.29 7.72
C ALA A 32 -4.41 5.35 8.78
N PRO A 33 -4.97 5.14 9.99
CA PRO A 33 -4.75 6.07 11.11
C PRO A 33 -3.28 6.19 11.49
N ALA A 34 -2.94 7.28 12.18
CA ALA A 34 -1.60 7.51 12.70
C ALA A 34 -1.13 6.32 13.54
N GLY A 35 0.13 5.97 13.39
CA GLY A 35 0.76 4.90 14.16
C GLY A 35 0.37 3.48 13.76
N THR A 36 -0.45 3.31 12.72
CA THR A 36 -0.90 1.99 12.30
C THR A 36 0.14 1.31 11.42
N ARG A 37 0.45 0.05 11.76
CA ARG A 37 1.19 -0.84 10.89
C ARG A 37 0.18 -1.62 10.06
N LEU A 38 0.18 -1.36 8.75
CA LEU A 38 -0.86 -1.90 7.86
C LEU A 38 -0.63 -3.33 7.44
N HIS A 39 0.63 -3.66 7.26
CA HIS A 39 1.03 -4.99 6.87
C HIS A 39 2.25 -5.37 7.70
N PRO A 40 2.17 -6.43 8.53
CA PRO A 40 3.40 -7.06 8.98
C PRO A 40 4.17 -7.51 7.72
N PRO A 41 5.49 -7.56 7.76
CA PRO A 41 6.26 -7.98 6.58
C PRO A 41 5.77 -9.31 6.04
N HIS A 42 5.47 -9.33 4.74
CA HIS A 42 4.94 -10.50 4.03
C HIS A 42 5.55 -10.59 2.64
N THR A 43 5.31 -11.70 1.94
CA THR A 43 5.81 -11.92 0.59
C THR A 43 4.71 -12.45 -0.31
N HIS A 44 4.81 -12.10 -1.60
CA HIS A 44 4.02 -12.68 -2.69
C HIS A 44 4.76 -12.47 -4.01
N ALA A 45 4.27 -13.02 -5.09
CA ALA A 45 4.90 -12.86 -6.39
C ALA A 45 4.69 -11.44 -6.96
N GLY A 46 5.60 -11.01 -7.83
CA GLY A 46 5.48 -9.79 -8.60
C GLY A 46 6.12 -8.57 -7.96
N LEU A 47 5.65 -7.40 -8.40
CA LEU A 47 6.09 -6.10 -7.88
C LEU A 47 4.94 -5.43 -7.14
N GLU A 48 5.27 -4.68 -6.10
CA GLU A 48 4.29 -3.87 -5.38
C GLU A 48 4.78 -2.43 -5.30
N GLY A 49 3.91 -1.49 -5.66
CA GLY A 49 4.17 -0.05 -5.53
C GLY A 49 3.28 0.55 -4.45
N PHE A 50 3.87 1.39 -3.61
CA PHE A 50 3.16 2.24 -2.66
C PHE A 50 3.28 3.67 -3.14
N CYS A 51 2.16 4.32 -3.43
CA CYS A 51 2.15 5.70 -3.91
C CYS A 51 1.38 6.55 -2.90
N MET A 52 2.09 7.41 -2.17
CA MET A 52 1.50 8.23 -1.12
C MET A 52 0.72 9.38 -1.70
N LEU A 53 -0.52 9.55 -1.27
CA LEU A 53 -1.38 10.68 -1.63
C LEU A 53 -1.38 11.74 -0.53
N GLU A 54 -1.59 11.33 0.72
CA GLU A 54 -1.63 12.21 1.88
C GLU A 54 -0.94 11.53 3.07
N GLY A 55 -0.24 12.32 3.87
CA GLY A 55 0.44 11.82 5.06
C GLY A 55 1.84 11.28 4.77
N HIS A 56 2.43 10.66 5.77
CA HIS A 56 3.80 10.17 5.74
C HIS A 56 3.88 8.78 6.34
N GLY A 57 4.75 7.97 5.79
CA GLY A 57 4.97 6.61 6.28
C GLY A 57 6.37 6.12 6.01
N ALA A 58 6.58 4.85 6.23
CA ALA A 58 7.81 4.17 5.89
C ALA A 58 7.50 2.83 5.23
N VAL A 59 8.16 2.57 4.11
CA VAL A 59 8.13 1.28 3.44
C VAL A 59 9.24 0.43 4.02
N GLU A 60 8.89 -0.72 4.56
CA GLU A 60 9.84 -1.65 5.18
C GLU A 60 10.21 -2.74 4.18
N THR A 61 11.50 -2.99 4.05
CA THR A 61 12.04 -4.03 3.17
C THR A 61 13.12 -4.82 3.91
N ALA A 62 13.61 -5.90 3.29
CA ALA A 62 14.72 -6.65 3.83
C ALA A 62 16.00 -5.81 3.99
N GLY A 63 16.16 -4.76 3.17
CA GLY A 63 17.30 -3.84 3.22
C GLY A 63 17.15 -2.70 4.22
N GLY A 64 16.02 -2.58 4.90
CA GLY A 64 15.76 -1.50 5.85
C GLY A 64 14.44 -0.79 5.63
N SER A 65 14.35 0.45 6.08
CA SER A 65 13.14 1.26 6.04
C SER A 65 13.37 2.48 5.16
N GLN A 66 12.42 2.79 4.28
CA GLN A 66 12.48 3.95 3.40
C GLN A 66 11.29 4.87 3.68
N PRO A 67 11.53 6.15 4.07
CA PRO A 67 10.43 7.09 4.26
C PRO A 67 9.73 7.38 2.93
N ILE A 68 8.40 7.62 3.03
CA ILE A 68 7.59 7.98 1.88
C ILE A 68 6.63 9.09 2.29
N GLY A 69 6.51 10.12 1.46
CA GLY A 69 5.63 11.25 1.68
C GLY A 69 4.77 11.55 0.46
N PRO A 70 3.94 12.62 0.50
CA PRO A 70 3.00 12.93 -0.56
C PRO A 70 3.65 13.02 -1.94
N ASN A 71 2.98 12.44 -2.93
CA ASN A 71 3.40 12.40 -4.33
C ASN A 71 4.66 11.56 -4.59
N GLU A 72 5.06 10.76 -3.61
CA GLU A 72 6.17 9.82 -3.77
C GLU A 72 5.68 8.39 -3.92
N CYS A 73 6.41 7.58 -4.66
CA CYS A 73 6.16 6.16 -4.81
C CYS A 73 7.43 5.37 -4.50
N VAL A 74 7.24 4.21 -3.88
CA VAL A 74 8.30 3.23 -3.66
C VAL A 74 7.82 1.91 -4.25
N VAL A 75 8.63 1.32 -5.13
CA VAL A 75 8.33 0.03 -5.75
C VAL A 75 9.29 -1.01 -5.18
N VAL A 76 8.73 -2.13 -4.74
CA VAL A 76 9.49 -3.22 -4.13
C VAL A 76 9.29 -4.52 -4.91
N ASP A 77 10.29 -5.39 -4.84
CA ASP A 77 10.15 -6.78 -5.26
C ASP A 77 9.34 -7.52 -4.19
N ALA A 78 8.10 -7.86 -4.53
CA ALA A 78 7.17 -8.44 -3.58
C ALA A 78 7.51 -9.88 -3.16
N SER A 79 8.45 -10.53 -3.85
CA SER A 79 8.95 -11.85 -3.45
C SER A 79 9.86 -11.77 -2.22
N ARG A 80 10.27 -10.57 -1.82
CA ARG A 80 11.06 -10.31 -0.61
C ARG A 80 10.17 -9.69 0.47
N PRO A 81 10.46 -9.88 1.77
CA PRO A 81 9.64 -9.32 2.84
C PRO A 81 9.49 -7.80 2.70
N HIS A 82 8.25 -7.32 2.77
CA HIS A 82 7.92 -5.90 2.63
C HIS A 82 6.68 -5.56 3.45
N GLY A 83 6.56 -4.31 3.85
CA GLY A 83 5.43 -3.80 4.61
C GLY A 83 5.38 -2.29 4.59
N LEU A 84 4.34 -1.73 5.21
CA LEU A 84 4.13 -0.29 5.29
C LEU A 84 3.63 0.08 6.67
N VAL A 85 4.16 1.15 7.23
CA VAL A 85 3.74 1.68 8.52
C VAL A 85 3.50 3.19 8.42
N ASN A 86 2.45 3.66 9.09
CA ASN A 86 2.20 5.09 9.23
C ASN A 86 3.06 5.63 10.38
N THR A 87 4.10 6.38 10.03
CA THR A 87 5.03 6.98 11.00
C THR A 87 4.66 8.42 11.34
N GLY A 88 3.61 8.94 10.72
CA GLY A 88 3.15 10.31 10.94
C GLY A 88 2.18 10.42 12.10
N THR A 89 1.71 11.66 12.31
CA THR A 89 0.72 12.00 13.35
C THR A 89 -0.68 12.15 12.78
N MET A 90 -0.85 11.99 11.48
CA MET A 90 -2.10 12.13 10.76
C MET A 90 -2.41 10.87 9.96
N MET A 91 -3.64 10.76 9.48
CA MET A 91 -4.06 9.69 8.60
C MET A 91 -3.18 9.68 7.34
N MET A 92 -2.81 8.50 6.90
CA MET A 92 -2.09 8.26 5.66
C MET A 92 -3.07 7.72 4.61
N ARG A 93 -3.05 8.30 3.40
CA ARG A 93 -3.85 7.83 2.27
C ARG A 93 -2.93 7.52 1.10
N TYR A 94 -3.04 6.32 0.57
CA TYR A 94 -2.08 5.84 -0.43
C TYR A 94 -2.73 4.85 -1.41
N ILE A 95 -2.09 4.70 -2.57
CA ILE A 95 -2.45 3.70 -3.57
C ILE A 95 -1.45 2.55 -3.45
N VAL A 96 -1.97 1.32 -3.50
CA VAL A 96 -1.18 0.11 -3.66
C VAL A 96 -1.39 -0.41 -5.08
N VAL A 97 -0.31 -0.65 -5.78
CA VAL A 97 -0.30 -1.24 -7.12
C VAL A 97 0.46 -2.56 -7.03
N ILE A 98 -0.19 -3.64 -7.42
CA ILE A 98 0.45 -4.96 -7.45
C ILE A 98 0.44 -5.46 -8.88
N ALA A 99 1.62 -5.61 -9.46
CA ALA A 99 1.84 -6.23 -10.77
C ALA A 99 2.28 -7.68 -10.55
N LYS A 100 1.53 -8.60 -11.11
CA LYS A 100 1.73 -10.04 -10.89
C LYS A 100 2.47 -10.72 -12.03
#